data_861b44932d019f8b1266febb527f2675
#
_entry.id   861b44932d019f8b1266febb527f2675
#
_cell.length_a   1.000
_cell.length_b   1.000
_cell.length_c   1.000
_cell.angle_alpha   90.00
_cell.angle_beta   90.00
_cell.angle_gamma   90.00
#
_symmetry.space_group_name_H-M   'P 1'
#
loop_
_entity.id
_entity.type
_entity.pdbx_description
1 polymer ?
#
loop_
_entity_poly.entity_id
_entity_poly.type
_entity_poly.pdbx_seq_one_letter_code
_entity_poly.pdbx_strand_id
1 'polypeptide(L)'
;VRSRGLGDVYKRQLSPLASFAASALKIATDIRLLCHLKEVEEPFEKDQIGSSAMAYKRNPMRSERVCGLSRWLGNILNSARETAGGQWMERTLDDSANRRLTIPEAFLTADVILTLLQNISEGLVVYPAIIARHIAAELPFMATENIIMAMVRSGGDRQECHEKIRVLSHQAARVVKEEGGELSL
;
A
#
# COMPACT_ATOMS: atom_id res chain seq x y z
N VAL A 1 -26.90 -19.24 23.43
CA VAL A 1 -25.86 -19.38 22.39
C VAL A 1 -24.49 -19.50 23.08
N ARG A 2 -24.23 -20.63 23.78
CA ARG A 2 -22.98 -20.74 24.56
C ARG A 2 -21.95 -21.72 24.01
N SER A 3 -22.23 -22.45 22.96
CA SER A 3 -21.27 -23.39 22.40
C SER A 3 -21.07 -23.13 20.90
N ARG A 4 -20.01 -22.43 20.58
CA ARG A 4 -19.62 -22.18 19.18
C ARG A 4 -18.37 -22.96 18.80
N GLY A 5 -17.99 -23.97 19.57
CA GLY A 5 -16.79 -24.75 19.33
C GLY A 5 -15.48 -23.94 19.32
N LEU A 6 -14.36 -24.61 19.43
CA LEU A 6 -13.04 -23.96 19.39
C LEU A 6 -12.71 -23.35 18.04
N GLY A 7 -13.25 -23.89 16.93
CA GLY A 7 -13.09 -23.32 15.60
C GLY A 7 -13.63 -21.89 15.50
N ASP A 8 -14.76 -21.56 16.13
CA ASP A 8 -15.27 -20.18 16.15
C ASP A 8 -14.40 -19.25 17.02
N VAL A 9 -13.82 -19.77 18.11
CA VAL A 9 -12.96 -18.96 18.99
C VAL A 9 -11.70 -18.48 18.27
N TYR A 10 -10.92 -19.39 17.72
CA TYR A 10 -9.66 -18.96 17.08
C TYR A 10 -9.87 -18.26 15.73
N LYS A 11 -10.96 -18.53 15.01
CA LYS A 11 -11.38 -17.72 13.87
C LYS A 11 -11.53 -16.24 14.27
N ARG A 12 -12.15 -15.96 15.41
CA ARG A 12 -12.29 -14.60 15.94
C ARG A 12 -10.96 -13.99 16.37
N GLN A 13 -10.03 -14.79 16.91
CA GLN A 13 -8.69 -14.33 17.25
C GLN A 13 -7.88 -13.97 16.00
N LEU A 14 -8.01 -14.72 14.91
CA LEU A 14 -7.27 -14.49 13.67
C LEU A 14 -7.87 -13.37 12.79
N SER A 15 -9.17 -13.06 12.95
CA SER A 15 -9.81 -12.01 12.16
C SER A 15 -9.16 -10.61 12.30
N PRO A 16 -8.84 -10.12 13.51
CA PRO A 16 -8.10 -8.87 13.67
C PRO A 16 -6.71 -8.91 13.03
N LEU A 17 -6.00 -10.04 13.12
CA LEU A 17 -4.68 -10.20 12.52
C LEU A 17 -4.75 -10.15 10.99
N ALA A 18 -5.77 -10.75 10.39
CA ALA A 18 -5.98 -10.65 8.95
C ALA A 18 -6.35 -9.22 8.51
N SER A 19 -7.12 -8.49 9.30
CA SER A 19 -7.41 -7.07 9.07
C SER A 19 -6.15 -6.21 9.17
N PHE A 20 -5.33 -6.44 10.20
CA PHE A 20 -4.01 -5.82 10.33
C PHE A 20 -3.13 -6.11 9.11
N ALA A 21 -3.09 -7.37 8.65
CA ALA A 21 -2.32 -7.77 7.48
C ALA A 21 -2.71 -6.98 6.21
N ALA A 22 -4.01 -6.71 6.01
CA ALA A 22 -4.48 -5.90 4.89
C ALA A 22 -3.96 -4.46 4.95
N SER A 23 -3.97 -3.85 6.14
CA SER A 23 -3.42 -2.51 6.36
C SER A 23 -1.90 -2.47 6.17
N ALA A 24 -1.18 -3.46 6.69
CA ALA A 24 0.26 -3.60 6.51
C ALA A 24 0.64 -3.77 5.03
N LEU A 25 -0.11 -4.58 4.28
CA LEU A 25 0.05 -4.75 2.85
C LEU A 25 -0.11 -3.43 2.10
N LYS A 26 -1.12 -2.63 2.46
CA LYS A 26 -1.38 -1.32 1.84
C LYS A 26 -0.21 -0.36 2.09
N ILE A 27 0.21 -0.21 3.34
CA ILE A 27 1.34 0.66 3.73
C ILE A 27 2.61 0.26 2.97
N ALA A 28 2.96 -1.02 2.99
CA ALA A 28 4.16 -1.51 2.32
C ALA A 28 4.10 -1.36 0.80
N THR A 29 2.91 -1.49 0.20
CA THR A 29 2.73 -1.25 -1.23
C THR A 29 2.95 0.22 -1.58
N ASP A 30 2.42 1.15 -0.77
CA ASP A 30 2.62 2.58 -0.98
C ASP A 30 4.11 2.96 -0.87
N ILE A 31 4.81 2.45 0.14
CA ILE A 31 6.26 2.68 0.28
C ILE A 31 7.01 2.16 -0.94
N ARG A 32 6.69 0.98 -1.46
CA ARG A 32 7.31 0.44 -2.68
C ARG A 32 7.08 1.33 -3.91
N LEU A 33 5.88 1.89 -4.06
CA LEU A 33 5.56 2.83 -5.14
C LEU A 33 6.35 4.15 -4.99
N LEU A 34 6.42 4.69 -3.78
CA LEU A 34 7.20 5.90 -3.50
C LEU A 34 8.71 5.68 -3.71
N CYS A 35 9.23 4.49 -3.35
CA CYS A 35 10.60 4.10 -3.67
C CYS A 35 10.85 4.01 -5.19
N HIS A 36 9.88 3.49 -5.95
CA HIS A 36 9.95 3.46 -7.41
C HIS A 36 10.04 4.88 -7.99
N LEU A 37 9.29 5.82 -7.44
CA LEU A 37 9.35 7.24 -7.80
C LEU A 37 10.60 7.96 -7.28
N LYS A 38 11.44 7.29 -6.49
CA LYS A 38 12.64 7.84 -5.83
C LYS A 38 12.33 8.97 -4.83
N GLU A 39 11.14 8.99 -4.31
CA GLU A 39 10.67 9.98 -3.33
C GLU A 39 11.04 9.59 -1.91
N VAL A 40 11.12 8.29 -1.64
CA VAL A 40 11.57 7.74 -0.36
C VAL A 40 12.50 6.55 -0.57
N GLU A 41 13.26 6.20 0.46
CA GLU A 41 14.02 4.96 0.55
C GLU A 41 13.86 4.34 1.94
N GLU A 42 13.90 3.01 2.00
CA GLU A 42 14.02 2.28 3.27
C GLU A 42 15.39 2.52 3.89
N PRO A 43 15.53 2.34 5.22
CA PRO A 43 16.85 2.39 5.87
C PRO A 43 17.79 1.36 5.25
N PHE A 44 18.97 1.82 4.88
CA PHE A 44 20.01 0.99 4.27
C PHE A 44 21.19 0.89 5.22
N GLU A 45 21.56 -0.32 5.59
CA GLU A 45 22.66 -0.58 6.50
C GLU A 45 24.02 -0.43 5.76
N LYS A 46 25.06 0.03 6.47
CA LYS A 46 26.37 0.32 5.86
C LYS A 46 26.96 -0.87 5.11
N ASP A 47 26.71 -2.08 5.63
CA ASP A 47 27.24 -3.33 5.05
C ASP A 47 26.20 -4.09 4.21
N GLN A 48 25.04 -3.48 3.94
CA GLN A 48 23.97 -4.11 3.15
C GLN A 48 24.30 -4.06 1.66
N ILE A 49 24.31 -5.23 1.01
CA ILE A 49 24.46 -5.35 -0.44
C ILE A 49 23.08 -5.18 -1.09
N GLY A 50 22.88 -4.13 -1.86
CA GLY A 50 21.60 -3.85 -2.53
C GLY A 50 21.29 -4.77 -3.71
N SER A 51 22.33 -5.13 -4.47
CA SER A 51 22.26 -6.04 -5.61
C SER A 51 23.66 -6.50 -5.97
N SER A 52 23.82 -7.78 -6.29
CA SER A 52 25.09 -8.33 -6.78
C SER A 52 25.47 -7.84 -8.18
N ALA A 53 24.49 -7.40 -8.99
CA ALA A 53 24.70 -6.94 -10.36
C ALA A 53 24.79 -5.41 -10.49
N MET A 54 24.13 -4.66 -9.60
CA MET A 54 24.05 -3.20 -9.65
C MET A 54 24.25 -2.62 -8.24
N ALA A 55 25.47 -2.23 -7.92
CA ALA A 55 25.89 -1.82 -6.58
C ALA A 55 25.10 -0.60 -6.02
N TYR A 56 24.59 0.28 -6.89
CA TYR A 56 23.82 1.46 -6.51
C TYR A 56 22.34 1.18 -6.30
N LYS A 57 21.83 -0.01 -6.71
CA LYS A 57 20.42 -0.33 -6.65
C LYS A 57 19.98 -0.61 -5.22
N ARG A 58 19.04 0.19 -4.73
CA ARG A 58 18.38 0.04 -3.44
C ARG A 58 16.94 -0.40 -3.65
N ASN A 59 16.65 -1.66 -3.33
CA ASN A 59 15.30 -2.20 -3.43
C ASN A 59 14.59 -2.07 -2.08
N PRO A 60 13.27 -1.81 -2.07
CA PRO A 60 12.45 -1.77 -0.85
C PRO A 60 12.19 -3.20 -0.34
N MET A 61 13.25 -3.90 0.03
CA MET A 61 13.25 -5.33 0.35
C MET A 61 12.43 -5.65 1.61
N ARG A 62 12.43 -4.74 2.59
CA ARG A 62 11.64 -4.90 3.82
C ARG A 62 10.14 -4.79 3.52
N SER A 63 9.74 -3.79 2.74
CA SER A 63 8.34 -3.63 2.28
C SER A 63 7.90 -4.78 1.38
N GLU A 64 8.76 -5.30 0.52
CA GLU A 64 8.46 -6.50 -0.28
C GLU A 64 8.19 -7.72 0.61
N ARG A 65 8.99 -7.89 1.66
CA ARG A 65 8.80 -8.95 2.66
C ARG A 65 7.51 -8.77 3.45
N VAL A 66 7.20 -7.54 3.89
CA VAL A 66 5.90 -7.22 4.51
C VAL A 66 4.74 -7.58 3.59
N CYS A 67 4.81 -7.24 2.31
CA CYS A 67 3.77 -7.60 1.34
C CYS A 67 3.58 -9.13 1.23
N GLY A 68 4.67 -9.89 1.18
CA GLY A 68 4.62 -11.36 1.13
C GLY A 68 3.98 -11.96 2.37
N LEU A 69 4.48 -11.56 3.55
CA LEU A 69 3.99 -12.06 4.83
C LEU A 69 2.54 -11.64 5.12
N SER A 70 2.15 -10.43 4.71
CA SER A 70 0.75 -9.97 4.88
C SER A 70 -0.23 -10.81 4.07
N ARG A 71 0.12 -11.19 2.84
CA ARG A 71 -0.72 -12.13 2.06
C ARG A 71 -0.83 -13.49 2.75
N TRP A 72 0.26 -14.00 3.29
CA TRP A 72 0.26 -15.24 4.06
C TRP A 72 -0.66 -15.14 5.28
N LEU A 73 -0.46 -14.14 6.11
CA LEU A 73 -1.25 -13.90 7.32
C LEU A 73 -2.76 -13.76 7.01
N GLY A 74 -3.11 -13.03 5.96
CA GLY A 74 -4.49 -12.90 5.51
C GLY A 74 -5.12 -14.24 5.11
N ASN A 75 -4.34 -15.14 4.49
CA ASN A 75 -4.81 -16.45 4.07
C ASN A 75 -4.93 -17.47 5.22
N ILE A 76 -4.17 -17.35 6.28
CA ILE A 76 -4.29 -18.22 7.47
C ILE A 76 -5.71 -18.16 8.05
N LEU A 77 -6.38 -17.02 8.01
CA LEU A 77 -7.76 -16.88 8.47
C LEU A 77 -8.74 -17.79 7.71
N ASN A 78 -8.49 -18.08 6.44
CA ASN A 78 -9.37 -18.96 5.66
C ASN A 78 -9.39 -20.37 6.24
N SER A 79 -8.24 -20.92 6.65
CA SER A 79 -8.17 -22.21 7.33
C SER A 79 -9.00 -22.25 8.60
N ALA A 80 -8.98 -21.18 9.40
CA ALA A 80 -9.79 -21.08 10.60
C ALA A 80 -11.29 -20.97 10.30
N ARG A 81 -11.68 -20.29 9.20
CA ARG A 81 -13.08 -20.18 8.75
C ARG A 81 -13.61 -21.53 8.29
N GLU A 82 -12.87 -22.26 7.49
CA GLU A 82 -13.24 -23.60 7.01
C GLU A 82 -13.38 -24.58 8.16
N THR A 83 -12.44 -24.59 9.10
CA THR A 83 -12.51 -25.40 10.30
C THR A 83 -13.75 -25.07 11.13
N ALA A 84 -14.07 -23.78 11.31
CA ALA A 84 -15.27 -23.38 12.04
C ALA A 84 -16.56 -23.80 11.33
N GLY A 85 -16.57 -23.75 9.98
CA GLY A 85 -17.70 -24.17 9.15
C GLY A 85 -17.93 -25.69 9.11
N GLY A 86 -16.84 -26.47 9.21
CA GLY A 86 -16.89 -27.93 9.18
C GLY A 86 -17.17 -28.59 10.54
N GLN A 87 -17.30 -27.85 11.62
CA GLN A 87 -17.56 -28.40 12.97
C GLN A 87 -18.93 -29.07 13.04
N TRP A 88 -18.96 -30.27 13.60
CA TRP A 88 -20.22 -30.98 13.90
C TRP A 88 -20.75 -30.53 15.27
N MET A 89 -22.00 -30.16 15.32
CA MET A 89 -22.67 -29.75 16.56
C MET A 89 -21.81 -28.75 17.37
N GLU A 90 -21.23 -29.16 18.46
CA GLU A 90 -20.40 -28.33 19.32
C GLU A 90 -18.92 -28.34 18.89
N ARG A 91 -18.41 -29.48 18.40
CA ARG A 91 -17.02 -29.69 18.06
C ARG A 91 -16.75 -31.01 17.36
N THR A 92 -15.79 -30.98 16.41
CA THR A 92 -15.02 -32.15 15.96
C THR A 92 -13.55 -32.00 16.32
N LEU A 93 -12.78 -33.08 16.32
CA LEU A 93 -11.37 -33.04 16.75
C LEU A 93 -10.39 -32.56 15.67
N ASP A 94 -10.84 -32.38 14.44
CA ASP A 94 -10.06 -31.90 13.31
C ASP A 94 -9.49 -30.48 13.54
N ASP A 95 -10.16 -29.65 14.33
CA ASP A 95 -9.67 -28.35 14.74
C ASP A 95 -8.34 -28.43 15.52
N SER A 96 -8.12 -29.52 16.22
CA SER A 96 -6.97 -29.69 17.12
C SER A 96 -5.63 -29.64 16.38
N ALA A 97 -5.51 -30.31 15.25
CA ALA A 97 -4.31 -30.26 14.42
C ALA A 97 -4.18 -28.91 13.70
N ASN A 98 -5.26 -28.41 13.10
CA ASN A 98 -5.28 -27.17 12.33
C ASN A 98 -4.85 -25.96 13.17
N ARG A 99 -5.43 -25.76 14.34
CA ARG A 99 -5.11 -24.60 15.22
C ARG A 99 -3.66 -24.60 15.72
N ARG A 100 -3.02 -25.75 15.84
CA ARG A 100 -1.61 -25.84 16.25
C ARG A 100 -0.64 -25.31 15.19
N LEU A 101 -1.07 -25.25 13.97
CA LEU A 101 -0.35 -24.62 12.87
C LEU A 101 -0.79 -23.17 12.68
N THR A 102 -2.07 -22.93 12.57
CA THR A 102 -2.61 -21.60 12.20
C THR A 102 -2.39 -20.54 13.28
N ILE A 103 -2.55 -20.86 14.55
CA ILE A 103 -2.39 -19.87 15.62
C ILE A 103 -0.92 -19.43 15.77
N PRO A 104 0.06 -20.33 15.97
CA PRO A 104 1.46 -19.91 16.08
C PRO A 104 1.95 -19.17 14.84
N GLU A 105 1.66 -19.68 13.65
CA GLU A 105 2.06 -19.05 12.38
C GLU A 105 1.47 -17.65 12.22
N ALA A 106 0.23 -17.44 12.61
CA ALA A 106 -0.41 -16.14 12.52
C ALA A 106 0.25 -15.11 13.44
N PHE A 107 0.51 -15.47 14.69
CA PHE A 107 1.13 -14.55 15.66
C PHE A 107 2.60 -14.28 15.33
N LEU A 108 3.38 -15.32 14.98
CA LEU A 108 4.77 -15.15 14.55
C LEU A 108 4.88 -14.28 13.30
N THR A 109 3.99 -14.50 12.33
CA THR A 109 3.95 -13.69 11.11
C THR A 109 3.60 -12.23 11.41
N ALA A 110 2.61 -12.00 12.27
CA ALA A 110 2.22 -10.66 12.69
C ALA A 110 3.37 -9.93 13.40
N ASP A 111 4.09 -10.61 14.28
CA ASP A 111 5.24 -10.07 15.01
C ASP A 111 6.35 -9.63 14.06
N VAL A 112 6.71 -10.46 13.09
CA VAL A 112 7.70 -10.12 12.05
C VAL A 112 7.24 -8.93 11.21
N ILE A 113 5.96 -8.86 10.81
CA ILE A 113 5.42 -7.72 10.06
C ILE A 113 5.55 -6.44 10.87
N LEU A 114 5.19 -6.45 12.16
CA LEU A 114 5.32 -5.29 13.05
C LEU A 114 6.77 -4.84 13.20
N THR A 115 7.69 -5.76 13.42
CA THR A 115 9.13 -5.48 13.52
C THR A 115 9.67 -4.84 12.24
N LEU A 116 9.28 -5.35 11.08
CA LEU A 116 9.68 -4.78 9.79
C LEU A 116 9.09 -3.39 9.57
N LEU A 117 7.82 -3.18 9.86
CA LEU A 117 7.17 -1.86 9.74
C LEU A 117 7.80 -0.85 10.68
N GLN A 118 8.11 -1.23 11.91
CA GLN A 118 8.82 -0.38 12.86
C GLN A 118 10.18 0.05 12.30
N ASN A 119 10.98 -0.91 11.86
CA ASN A 119 12.31 -0.63 11.28
C ASN A 119 12.22 0.29 10.06
N ILE A 120 11.26 0.06 9.16
CA ILE A 120 11.03 0.94 7.99
C ILE A 120 10.69 2.36 8.46
N SER A 121 9.75 2.49 9.40
CA SER A 121 9.26 3.79 9.87
C SER A 121 10.32 4.61 10.59
N GLU A 122 11.14 3.95 11.41
CA GLU A 122 12.21 4.62 12.18
C GLU A 122 13.36 5.12 11.30
N GLY A 123 13.60 4.48 10.15
CA GLY A 123 14.72 4.80 9.29
C GLY A 123 14.35 5.28 7.88
N LEU A 124 13.08 5.61 7.63
CA LEU A 124 12.63 6.05 6.32
C LEU A 124 13.33 7.34 5.90
N VAL A 125 13.97 7.30 4.72
CA VAL A 125 14.61 8.46 4.11
C VAL A 125 13.65 9.11 3.13
N VAL A 126 13.45 10.42 3.25
CA VAL A 126 12.56 11.21 2.38
C VAL A 126 13.40 12.16 1.54
N TYR A 127 13.09 12.30 0.25
CA TYR A 127 13.77 13.19 -0.69
C TYR A 127 12.88 14.38 -1.12
N PRO A 128 12.82 15.46 -0.32
CA PRO A 128 11.91 16.59 -0.58
C PRO A 128 12.11 17.25 -1.95
N ALA A 129 13.35 17.29 -2.44
CA ALA A 129 13.66 17.90 -3.75
C ALA A 129 13.04 17.10 -4.92
N ILE A 130 13.01 15.76 -4.82
CA ILE A 130 12.37 14.90 -5.83
C ILE A 130 10.86 15.09 -5.78
N ILE A 131 10.29 15.07 -4.57
CA ILE A 131 8.84 15.30 -4.35
C ILE A 131 8.43 16.67 -4.93
N ALA A 132 9.18 17.73 -4.61
CA ALA A 132 8.90 19.06 -5.12
C ALA A 132 8.93 19.11 -6.65
N ARG A 133 9.87 18.43 -7.29
CA ARG A 133 9.93 18.32 -8.75
C ARG A 133 8.72 17.62 -9.34
N HIS A 134 8.29 16.50 -8.74
CA HIS A 134 7.11 15.77 -9.20
C HIS A 134 5.83 16.61 -9.01
N ILE A 135 5.69 17.28 -7.87
CA ILE A 135 4.56 18.19 -7.63
C ILE A 135 4.56 19.32 -8.67
N ALA A 136 5.69 19.94 -8.93
CA ALA A 136 5.78 21.02 -9.92
C ALA A 136 5.39 20.56 -11.32
N ALA A 137 5.68 19.32 -11.70
CA ALA A 137 5.30 18.74 -12.98
C ALA A 137 3.79 18.50 -13.11
N GLU A 138 3.09 18.19 -12.02
CA GLU A 138 1.66 17.84 -12.03
C GLU A 138 0.75 19.02 -11.61
N LEU A 139 1.30 19.97 -10.84
CA LEU A 139 0.54 21.06 -10.24
C LEU A 139 -0.29 21.89 -11.23
N PRO A 140 0.19 22.23 -12.43
CA PRO A 140 -0.60 22.97 -13.40
C PRO A 140 -1.89 22.24 -13.80
N PHE A 141 -1.85 20.94 -13.98
CA PHE A 141 -3.04 20.12 -14.27
C PHE A 141 -3.98 20.02 -13.06
N MET A 142 -3.42 19.87 -11.87
CA MET A 142 -4.21 19.82 -10.62
C MET A 142 -4.89 21.17 -10.31
N ALA A 143 -4.29 22.29 -10.72
CA ALA A 143 -4.82 23.63 -10.51
C ALA A 143 -5.98 24.00 -11.46
N THR A 144 -6.27 23.20 -12.48
CA THR A 144 -7.27 23.52 -13.52
C THR A 144 -8.65 23.83 -12.97
N GLU A 145 -9.10 23.11 -11.94
CA GLU A 145 -10.38 23.41 -11.27
C GLU A 145 -10.36 24.78 -10.60
N ASN A 146 -9.28 25.15 -9.90
CA ASN A 146 -9.14 26.44 -9.27
C ASN A 146 -9.15 27.57 -10.31
N ILE A 147 -8.51 27.37 -11.46
CA ILE A 147 -8.49 28.30 -12.57
C ILE A 147 -9.90 28.50 -13.13
N ILE A 148 -10.64 27.42 -13.40
CA ILE A 148 -12.04 27.48 -13.86
C ILE A 148 -12.89 28.26 -12.86
N MET A 149 -12.76 27.97 -11.57
CA MET A 149 -13.53 28.66 -10.54
C MET A 149 -13.18 30.16 -10.45
N ALA A 150 -11.91 30.53 -10.64
CA ALA A 150 -11.52 31.94 -10.71
C ALA A 150 -12.11 32.65 -11.93
N MET A 151 -12.09 32.00 -13.11
CA MET A 151 -12.69 32.53 -14.33
C MET A 151 -14.21 32.75 -14.18
N VAL A 152 -14.92 31.81 -13.57
CA VAL A 152 -16.36 31.91 -13.30
C VAL A 152 -16.67 33.04 -12.32
N ARG A 153 -15.87 33.20 -11.27
CA ARG A 153 -16.01 34.35 -10.32
C ARG A 153 -15.80 35.69 -11.00
N SER A 154 -15.03 35.74 -12.08
CA SER A 154 -14.79 36.95 -12.90
C SER A 154 -15.89 37.16 -13.95
N GLY A 155 -16.98 36.38 -13.92
CA GLY A 155 -18.13 36.52 -14.81
C GLY A 155 -18.12 35.64 -16.06
N GLY A 156 -17.18 34.68 -16.16
CA GLY A 156 -17.12 33.72 -17.25
C GLY A 156 -18.22 32.62 -17.11
N ASP A 157 -18.72 32.15 -18.26
CA ASP A 157 -19.57 30.95 -18.27
C ASP A 157 -18.78 29.71 -17.90
N ARG A 158 -19.32 28.88 -16.99
CA ARG A 158 -18.62 27.71 -16.47
C ARG A 158 -18.32 26.67 -17.54
N GLN A 159 -19.26 26.45 -18.45
CA GLN A 159 -19.10 25.42 -19.50
C GLN A 159 -18.06 25.86 -20.52
N GLU A 160 -18.10 27.12 -20.93
CA GLU A 160 -17.08 27.67 -21.84
C GLU A 160 -15.70 27.65 -21.20
N CYS A 161 -15.57 28.06 -19.94
CA CYS A 161 -14.31 28.04 -19.21
C CYS A 161 -13.76 26.62 -19.09
N HIS A 162 -14.61 25.65 -18.75
CA HIS A 162 -14.25 24.24 -18.67
C HIS A 162 -13.76 23.73 -20.03
N GLU A 163 -14.46 24.02 -21.12
CA GLU A 163 -14.08 23.55 -22.45
C GLU A 163 -12.75 24.13 -22.90
N LYS A 164 -12.49 25.41 -22.67
CA LYS A 164 -11.20 26.04 -22.96
C LYS A 164 -10.05 25.36 -22.19
N ILE A 165 -10.22 25.16 -20.88
CA ILE A 165 -9.20 24.49 -20.06
C ILE A 165 -9.01 23.03 -20.49
N ARG A 166 -10.10 22.33 -20.84
CA ARG A 166 -10.02 20.97 -21.35
C ARG A 166 -9.15 20.87 -22.60
N VAL A 167 -9.40 21.74 -23.58
CA VAL A 167 -8.64 21.76 -24.84
C VAL A 167 -7.15 22.04 -24.58
N LEU A 168 -6.84 23.08 -23.78
CA LEU A 168 -5.47 23.42 -23.43
C LEU A 168 -4.76 22.31 -22.65
N SER A 169 -5.45 21.69 -21.69
CA SER A 169 -4.90 20.57 -20.93
C SER A 169 -4.58 19.36 -21.81
N HIS A 170 -5.42 19.07 -22.80
CA HIS A 170 -5.16 18.00 -23.76
C HIS A 170 -3.95 18.31 -24.65
N GLN A 171 -3.80 19.56 -25.09
CA GLN A 171 -2.64 19.98 -25.88
C GLN A 171 -1.35 19.88 -25.06
N ALA A 172 -1.35 20.41 -23.85
CA ALA A 172 -0.22 20.32 -22.93
C ALA A 172 0.14 18.86 -22.58
N ALA A 173 -0.87 18.02 -22.30
CA ALA A 173 -0.66 16.60 -22.01
C ALA A 173 -0.05 15.84 -23.21
N ARG A 174 -0.39 16.24 -24.44
CA ARG A 174 0.19 15.68 -25.66
C ARG A 174 1.69 15.99 -25.74
N VAL A 175 2.08 17.25 -25.55
CA VAL A 175 3.50 17.66 -25.53
C VAL A 175 4.29 16.84 -24.50
N VAL A 176 3.76 16.72 -23.26
CA VAL A 176 4.43 15.95 -22.22
C VAL A 176 4.54 14.45 -22.56
N LYS A 177 3.47 13.85 -23.07
CA LYS A 177 3.41 12.38 -23.27
C LYS A 177 3.99 11.91 -24.59
N GLU A 178 3.81 12.65 -25.65
CA GLU A 178 4.25 12.25 -27.00
C GLU A 178 5.63 12.82 -27.35
N GLU A 179 5.95 14.04 -26.89
CA GLU A 179 7.18 14.73 -27.27
C GLU A 179 8.22 14.72 -26.13
N GLY A 180 7.85 14.28 -24.92
CA GLY A 180 8.74 14.29 -23.75
C GLY A 180 9.11 15.70 -23.28
N GLY A 181 8.30 16.71 -23.64
CA GLY A 181 8.51 18.11 -23.26
C GLY A 181 8.12 18.39 -21.80
N GLU A 182 8.45 19.57 -21.32
CA GLU A 182 8.01 20.06 -20.03
C GLU A 182 6.59 20.62 -20.10
N LEU A 183 5.85 20.50 -18.99
CA LEU A 183 4.50 21.02 -18.89
C LEU A 183 4.51 22.55 -18.88
N SER A 184 3.82 23.14 -19.87
CA SER A 184 3.47 24.56 -19.89
C SER A 184 1.98 24.66 -20.17
N LEU A 185 1.23 25.18 -19.20
CA LEU A 185 -0.19 25.54 -19.31
C LEU A 185 -0.35 27.06 -19.42
#